data_946be57ee551733de2a33f3d668341be
#
_entry.id   946be57ee551733de2a33f3d668341be
#
_cell.length_a   1.000
_cell.length_b   1.000
_cell.length_c   1.000
_cell.angle_alpha   90.00
_cell.angle_beta   90.00
_cell.angle_gamma   90.00
#
_symmetry.space_group_name_H-M   'P 1'
#
loop_
_entity.id
_entity.type
_entity.pdbx_description
1 polymer ?
#
loop_
_entity_poly.entity_id
_entity_poly.type
_entity_poly.pdbx_seq_one_letter_code
_entity_poly.pdbx_strand_id
1 'polypeptide(L)'
;MGNLPQKDFQKTFLEAVEEGLLTLGNSPKQAILFHLENTFKINFEEIPKNLTEFQKALEKIFGPGAVYIEKLILKRLYEKFQLEFENSENQQPDLLNSVEALKRRLLLSGGA
;
A
#
# COMPACT_ATOMS: atom_id res chain seq x y z
N MET A 1 -6.97 6.04 24.79
CA MET A 1 -6.22 5.81 23.59
C MET A 1 -7.03 5.23 22.47
N GLY A 2 -8.01 5.82 22.01
CA GLY A 2 -8.81 5.30 20.95
C GLY A 2 -8.31 5.68 19.57
N ASN A 3 -7.36 6.56 19.50
CA ASN A 3 -6.93 7.10 18.22
C ASN A 3 -5.72 6.37 17.71
N LEU A 4 -5.75 6.04 16.43
CA LEU A 4 -4.58 5.54 15.74
C LEU A 4 -3.80 6.75 15.25
N PRO A 5 -2.61 7.04 15.81
CA PRO A 5 -1.86 8.17 15.32
C PRO A 5 -1.55 8.01 13.85
N GLN A 6 -1.57 9.11 13.13
CA GLN A 6 -1.28 9.07 11.70
C GLN A 6 0.09 8.46 11.43
N LYS A 7 1.03 8.71 12.33
CA LYS A 7 2.37 8.17 12.23
C LYS A 7 2.35 6.64 12.26
N ASP A 8 1.52 6.07 13.14
CA ASP A 8 1.41 4.61 13.23
C ASP A 8 0.77 4.04 11.98
N PHE A 9 -0.21 4.73 11.40
CA PHE A 9 -0.81 4.28 10.17
C PHE A 9 0.21 4.27 9.04
N GLN A 10 1.01 5.31 8.94
CA GLN A 10 2.02 5.39 7.89
C GLN A 10 3.05 4.27 8.03
N LYS A 11 3.48 4.01 9.25
CA LYS A 11 4.42 2.93 9.51
C LYS A 11 3.82 1.58 9.12
N THR A 12 2.57 1.36 9.50
CA THR A 12 1.89 0.12 9.16
C THR A 12 1.74 -0.04 7.66
N PHE A 13 1.45 1.06 6.97
CA PHE A 13 1.34 1.01 5.52
C PHE A 13 2.69 0.64 4.88
N LEU A 14 3.77 1.21 5.37
CA LEU A 14 5.09 0.89 4.83
C LEU A 14 5.45 -0.57 5.07
N GLU A 15 5.07 -1.11 6.22
CA GLU A 15 5.26 -2.53 6.48
C GLU A 15 4.49 -3.39 5.48
N ALA A 16 3.27 -2.97 5.16
CA ALA A 16 2.47 -3.70 4.19
C ALA A 16 3.10 -3.66 2.80
N VAL A 17 3.68 -2.52 2.43
CA VAL A 17 4.38 -2.40 1.15
C VAL A 17 5.57 -3.35 1.13
N GLU A 18 6.37 -3.36 2.19
CA GLU A 18 7.52 -4.23 2.25
C GLU A 18 7.12 -5.71 2.15
N GLU A 19 6.10 -6.08 2.89
CA GLU A 19 5.66 -7.48 2.90
C GLU A 19 5.07 -7.88 1.56
N GLY A 20 4.31 -6.98 0.95
CA GLY A 20 3.75 -7.26 -0.36
C GLY A 20 4.85 -7.46 -1.41
N LEU A 21 5.83 -6.59 -1.41
CA LEU A 21 6.93 -6.71 -2.34
C LEU A 21 7.81 -7.91 -2.04
N LEU A 22 7.98 -8.24 -0.76
CA LEU A 22 8.79 -9.37 -0.36
C LEU A 22 8.19 -10.70 -0.83
N THR A 23 6.89 -10.72 -1.09
CA THR A 23 6.27 -11.91 -1.67
C THR A 23 6.91 -12.28 -3.00
N LEU A 24 7.47 -11.31 -3.71
CA LEU A 24 8.16 -11.54 -4.97
C LEU A 24 9.60 -12.04 -4.76
N GLY A 25 10.12 -11.95 -3.54
CA GLY A 25 11.49 -12.28 -3.24
C GLY A 25 12.26 -11.05 -2.81
N ASN A 26 13.37 -11.27 -2.12
CA ASN A 26 14.15 -10.18 -1.57
C ASN A 26 14.83 -9.36 -2.67
N SER A 27 15.38 -10.02 -3.69
CA SER A 27 16.05 -9.29 -4.76
C SER A 27 15.08 -8.44 -5.58
N PRO A 28 13.93 -8.95 -6.01
CA PRO A 28 12.95 -8.10 -6.68
C PRO A 28 12.49 -6.95 -5.81
N LYS A 29 12.27 -7.19 -4.51
CA LYS A 29 11.87 -6.13 -3.61
C LYS A 29 12.88 -4.98 -3.61
N GLN A 30 14.16 -5.32 -3.48
CA GLN A 30 15.19 -4.30 -3.45
C GLN A 30 15.30 -3.56 -4.76
N ALA A 31 15.16 -4.28 -5.88
CA ALA A 31 15.21 -3.65 -7.19
C ALA A 31 14.06 -2.67 -7.38
N ILE A 32 12.87 -3.04 -6.93
CA ILE A 32 11.72 -2.16 -7.04
C ILE A 32 11.91 -0.90 -6.20
N LEU A 33 12.36 -1.06 -4.96
CA LEU A 33 12.58 0.09 -4.10
C LEU A 33 13.66 1.01 -4.67
N PHE A 34 14.71 0.43 -5.24
CA PHE A 34 15.75 1.20 -5.89
C PHE A 34 15.19 2.00 -7.08
N HIS A 35 14.35 1.34 -7.88
CA HIS A 35 13.72 1.99 -9.03
C HIS A 35 12.83 3.14 -8.61
N LEU A 36 12.04 2.92 -7.55
CA LEU A 36 11.15 3.98 -7.05
C LEU A 36 11.95 5.21 -6.66
N GLU A 37 13.04 5.02 -5.97
CA GLU A 37 13.85 6.14 -5.50
C GLU A 37 14.59 6.82 -6.64
N ASN A 38 15.21 6.05 -7.53
CA ASN A 38 16.12 6.60 -8.52
C ASN A 38 15.45 7.02 -9.81
N THR A 39 14.42 6.30 -10.22
CA THR A 39 13.73 6.61 -11.47
C THR A 39 12.52 7.50 -11.24
N PHE A 40 11.73 7.20 -10.21
CA PHE A 40 10.49 7.90 -9.96
C PHE A 40 10.61 8.93 -8.85
N LYS A 41 11.75 9.00 -8.19
CA LYS A 41 12.02 10.00 -7.14
C LYS A 41 11.05 9.88 -5.98
N ILE A 42 10.65 8.66 -5.66
CA ILE A 42 9.76 8.39 -4.53
C ILE A 42 10.58 7.68 -3.46
N ASN A 43 10.85 8.35 -2.35
CA ASN A 43 11.51 7.72 -1.22
C ASN A 43 10.55 6.78 -0.53
N PHE A 44 11.08 5.66 -0.04
CA PHE A 44 10.23 4.66 0.60
C PHE A 44 9.35 5.26 1.68
N GLU A 45 9.94 6.09 2.53
CA GLU A 45 9.19 6.65 3.66
C GLU A 45 8.11 7.63 3.25
N GLU A 46 8.17 8.13 2.02
CA GLU A 46 7.21 9.09 1.53
C GLU A 46 6.07 8.45 0.74
N ILE A 47 6.12 7.14 0.55
CA ILE A 47 5.08 6.46 -0.21
C ILE A 47 3.68 6.75 0.32
N PRO A 48 3.42 6.75 1.64
CA PRO A 48 2.05 7.02 2.11
C PRO A 48 1.53 8.40 1.73
N LYS A 49 2.43 9.34 1.48
CA LYS A 49 2.03 10.69 1.10
C LYS A 49 1.94 10.87 -0.41
N ASN A 50 2.34 9.86 -1.18
CA ASN A 50 2.39 9.94 -2.64
C ASN A 50 1.76 8.71 -3.26
N LEU A 51 0.56 8.34 -2.79
CA LEU A 51 -0.07 7.10 -3.19
C LEU A 51 -0.37 7.05 -4.69
N THR A 52 -0.84 8.17 -5.24
CA THR A 52 -1.13 8.20 -6.67
C THR A 52 0.13 8.02 -7.50
N GLU A 53 1.20 8.70 -7.10
CA GLU A 53 2.47 8.58 -7.81
C GLU A 53 3.05 7.18 -7.65
N PHE A 54 2.92 6.60 -6.45
CA PHE A 54 3.38 5.25 -6.19
C PHE A 54 2.64 4.25 -7.07
N GLN A 55 1.31 4.40 -7.18
CA GLN A 55 0.53 3.50 -8.02
C GLN A 55 0.93 3.60 -9.47
N LYS A 56 1.13 4.83 -9.95
CA LYS A 56 1.57 5.03 -11.33
C LYS A 56 2.94 4.41 -11.59
N ALA A 57 3.83 4.51 -10.62
CA ALA A 57 5.15 3.91 -10.73
C ALA A 57 5.05 2.39 -10.82
N LEU A 58 4.22 1.78 -9.99
CA LEU A 58 4.01 0.34 -10.04
C LEU A 58 3.47 -0.08 -11.41
N GLU A 59 2.56 0.71 -11.97
CA GLU A 59 2.01 0.41 -13.28
C GLU A 59 3.08 0.48 -14.36
N LYS A 60 4.01 1.40 -14.23
CA LYS A 60 5.10 1.50 -15.19
C LYS A 60 6.10 0.35 -15.05
N ILE A 61 6.34 -0.08 -13.82
CA ILE A 61 7.29 -1.17 -13.58
C ILE A 61 6.71 -2.52 -14.00
N PHE A 62 5.46 -2.76 -13.65
CA PHE A 62 4.86 -4.08 -13.81
C PHE A 62 3.86 -4.17 -14.95
N GLY A 63 3.46 -3.03 -15.55
CA GLY A 63 2.41 -3.06 -16.54
C GLY A 63 1.12 -3.63 -15.96
N PRO A 64 0.45 -4.55 -16.68
CA PRO A 64 -0.79 -5.13 -16.17
C PRO A 64 -0.62 -5.88 -14.86
N GLY A 65 0.59 -6.33 -14.56
CA GLY A 65 0.84 -7.04 -13.30
C GLY A 65 0.76 -6.17 -12.08
N ALA A 66 0.73 -4.85 -12.24
CA ALA A 66 0.65 -3.94 -11.10
C ALA A 66 -0.59 -4.18 -10.26
N VAL A 67 -1.68 -4.59 -10.89
CA VAL A 67 -2.91 -4.89 -10.16
C VAL A 67 -2.67 -5.94 -9.10
N TYR A 68 -1.93 -6.98 -9.46
CA TYR A 68 -1.64 -8.06 -8.52
C TYR A 68 -0.82 -7.55 -7.34
N ILE A 69 0.18 -6.72 -7.61
CA ILE A 69 1.02 -6.17 -6.55
C ILE A 69 0.22 -5.25 -5.64
N GLU A 70 -0.61 -4.40 -6.24
CA GLU A 70 -1.44 -3.48 -5.45
C GLU A 70 -2.40 -4.23 -4.54
N LYS A 71 -2.98 -5.32 -5.03
CA LYS A 71 -3.87 -6.14 -4.22
C LYS A 71 -3.12 -6.81 -3.07
N LEU A 72 -1.90 -7.26 -3.32
CA LEU A 72 -1.10 -7.86 -2.25
C LEU A 72 -0.83 -6.85 -1.14
N ILE A 73 -0.46 -5.64 -1.51
CA ILE A 73 -0.17 -4.60 -0.53
C ILE A 73 -1.43 -4.26 0.28
N LEU A 74 -2.55 -4.08 -0.42
CA LEU A 74 -3.79 -3.72 0.26
C LEU A 74 -4.29 -4.84 1.15
N LYS A 75 -4.15 -6.08 0.71
CA LYS A 75 -4.56 -7.21 1.54
C LYS A 75 -3.75 -7.25 2.83
N ARG A 76 -2.44 -7.07 2.71
CA ARG A 76 -1.59 -7.04 3.90
C ARG A 76 -1.95 -5.88 4.81
N LEU A 77 -2.20 -4.72 4.23
CA LEU A 77 -2.55 -3.55 5.02
C LEU A 77 -3.82 -3.77 5.81
N TYR A 78 -4.87 -4.27 5.14
CA TYR A 78 -6.14 -4.49 5.81
C TYR A 78 -6.01 -5.56 6.89
N GLU A 79 -5.25 -6.61 6.63
CA GLU A 79 -5.05 -7.68 7.61
C GLU A 79 -4.37 -7.16 8.87
N LYS A 80 -3.47 -6.20 8.73
CA LYS A 80 -2.79 -5.63 9.89
C LYS A 80 -3.74 -4.91 10.82
N PHE A 81 -4.89 -4.49 10.31
CA PHE A 81 -5.94 -3.89 11.12
C PHE A 81 -7.08 -4.87 11.36
N GLN A 82 -6.88 -6.15 11.07
CA GLN A 82 -7.85 -7.21 11.31
C GLN A 82 -9.14 -7.00 10.50
N LEU A 83 -9.00 -6.48 9.30
CA LEU A 83 -10.10 -6.26 8.37
C LEU A 83 -9.84 -7.00 7.08
N GLU A 84 -10.94 -7.36 6.41
CA GLU A 84 -10.84 -8.01 5.10
C GLU A 84 -10.82 -6.97 4.00
N PHE A 85 -9.92 -7.15 3.06
CA PHE A 85 -9.91 -6.32 1.87
C PHE A 85 -10.72 -7.03 0.80
N GLU A 86 -11.86 -6.43 0.44
CA GLU A 86 -12.73 -6.99 -0.57
C GLU A 86 -12.54 -6.22 -1.86
N ASN A 87 -12.19 -6.95 -2.91
CA ASN A 87 -12.01 -6.35 -4.21
C ASN A 87 -12.40 -7.38 -5.26
N SER A 88 -13.26 -6.96 -6.17
CA SER A 88 -13.69 -7.81 -7.27
C SER A 88 -12.49 -8.18 -8.14
N GLU A 89 -12.50 -9.40 -8.66
CA GLU A 89 -11.41 -9.85 -9.51
C GLU A 89 -11.25 -9.00 -10.76
N ASN A 90 -12.35 -8.42 -11.21
CA ASN A 90 -12.34 -7.62 -12.43
C ASN A 90 -12.10 -6.15 -12.17
N GLN A 91 -11.99 -5.76 -10.91
CA GLN A 91 -11.75 -4.36 -10.59
C GLN A 91 -10.29 -4.12 -10.31
N GLN A 92 -9.79 -3.05 -10.92
CA GLN A 92 -8.45 -2.60 -10.62
C GLN A 92 -8.49 -1.81 -9.32
N PRO A 93 -7.64 -2.17 -8.35
CA PRO A 93 -7.64 -1.44 -7.09
C PRO A 93 -7.11 -0.03 -7.28
N ASP A 94 -7.64 0.88 -6.49
CA ASP A 94 -7.13 2.25 -6.43
C ASP A 94 -6.54 2.43 -5.04
N LEU A 95 -5.23 2.59 -4.97
CA LEU A 95 -4.55 2.65 -3.69
C LEU A 95 -5.05 3.81 -2.85
N LEU A 96 -5.20 4.99 -3.46
CA LEU A 96 -5.64 6.15 -2.71
C LEU A 96 -7.02 5.94 -2.12
N ASN A 97 -7.97 5.51 -2.95
CA ASN A 97 -9.34 5.31 -2.48
C ASN A 97 -9.43 4.20 -1.46
N SER A 98 -8.66 3.12 -1.67
CA SER A 98 -8.69 1.99 -0.73
C SER A 98 -8.10 2.38 0.61
N VAL A 99 -7.03 3.15 0.61
CA VAL A 99 -6.41 3.61 1.85
C VAL A 99 -7.34 4.58 2.57
N GLU A 100 -7.98 5.49 1.84
CA GLU A 100 -8.89 6.43 2.46
C GLU A 100 -10.12 5.74 3.02
N ALA A 101 -10.61 4.71 2.33
CA ALA A 101 -11.73 3.94 2.84
C ALA A 101 -11.36 3.23 4.14
N LEU A 102 -10.13 2.70 4.18
CA LEU A 102 -9.65 2.06 5.41
C LEU A 102 -9.55 3.06 6.54
N LYS A 103 -8.99 4.23 6.28
CA LYS A 103 -8.88 5.26 7.30
C LYS A 103 -10.24 5.64 7.86
N ARG A 104 -11.24 5.78 6.99
CA ARG A 104 -12.59 6.10 7.44
C ARG A 104 -13.15 5.01 8.33
N ARG A 105 -12.94 3.74 7.96
CA ARG A 105 -13.39 2.63 8.79
C ARG A 105 -12.72 2.64 10.16
N LEU A 106 -11.44 2.93 10.19
CA LEU A 106 -10.70 2.98 11.45
C LEU A 106 -11.19 4.13 12.33
N LEU A 107 -11.48 5.29 11.72
CA LEU A 107 -12.00 6.40 12.49
C LEU A 107 -13.37 6.10 13.07
N LEU A 108 -14.22 5.46 12.28
CA LEU A 108 -15.57 5.12 12.76
C LEU A 108 -15.52 4.06 13.84
N SER A 109 -14.64 3.08 13.71
CA SER A 109 -14.52 2.02 14.70
C SER A 109 -13.76 2.50 15.93
N GLY A 110 -12.68 3.22 15.70
CA GLY A 110 -11.82 3.66 16.79
C GLY A 110 -12.40 4.80 17.59
N GLY A 111 -13.36 5.51 17.00
CA GLY A 111 -14.00 6.62 17.71
C GLY A 111 -15.02 6.18 18.73
N ALA A 112 -15.30 4.88 18.73
CA ALA A 112 -16.27 4.37 19.68
C ALA A 112 -15.74 4.41 21.10
#